data_ba19d4fcf1d2d5d22e7787655e537e40
#
_entry.id   ba19d4fcf1d2d5d22e7787655e537e40
#
_cell.length_a   1.000
_cell.length_b   1.000
_cell.length_c   1.000
_cell.angle_alpha   90.00
_cell.angle_beta   90.00
_cell.angle_gamma   90.00
#
_symmetry.space_group_name_H-M   'P 1'
#
loop_
_entity.id
_entity.type
_entity.pdbx_description
1 polymer ?
#
loop_
_entity_poly.entity_id
_entity_poly.type
_entity_poly.pdbx_seq_one_letter_code
_entity_poly.pdbx_strand_id
1 'polypeptide(L)'
;MLAHLNRQLIKFITIFLALMILNGCELVQWKENHDHDQLYAQGFQEHILNLNEGGQLKYWVGGSGKPLLLIHGFGGTAVATWKEEMLELSKQYQVIAPDLAWFGQSYSMGSPNLTTQTDTIWQLLDALKIDKVNVAGISYGGFITYNMMMQPERVEKGVIIASPGPLFSDEDLEELCQRAGVEKPEQLFVPTNSDEVRRLFDNVFYEPKKMPDFVANQIYSSYFSPYKKEKELLIQSLVDDRARIANANTKEFPPTMIIWGDSDKIFPLKNGIELSKHLSSAIVVLPETAHGVTNEQPDTVSKLLKVFIS
;
A
#
# COMPACT_ATOMS: atom_id res chain seq x y z
N MET A 1 -18.01 -20.83 -52.43
CA MET A 1 -16.91 -21.16 -51.52
C MET A 1 -16.49 -19.95 -50.65
N LEU A 2 -16.22 -18.80 -51.23
CA LEU A 2 -15.81 -17.58 -50.48
C LEU A 2 -16.85 -17.06 -49.45
N ALA A 3 -18.15 -17.11 -49.76
CA ALA A 3 -19.20 -16.65 -48.84
C ALA A 3 -19.37 -17.54 -47.59
N HIS A 4 -19.00 -18.83 -47.68
CA HIS A 4 -19.04 -19.75 -46.56
C HIS A 4 -17.82 -19.56 -45.63
N LEU A 5 -16.66 -19.23 -46.22
CA LEU A 5 -15.43 -18.90 -45.45
C LEU A 5 -15.60 -17.60 -44.63
N ASN A 6 -16.22 -16.57 -45.26
CA ASN A 6 -16.50 -15.31 -44.55
C ASN A 6 -17.48 -15.49 -43.35
N ARG A 7 -18.52 -16.32 -43.52
CA ARG A 7 -19.45 -16.61 -42.40
C ARG A 7 -18.81 -17.41 -41.25
N GLN A 8 -17.91 -18.31 -41.58
CA GLN A 8 -17.15 -19.03 -40.54
C GLN A 8 -16.16 -18.11 -39.81
N LEU A 9 -15.46 -17.25 -40.53
CA LEU A 9 -14.53 -16.26 -39.96
C LEU A 9 -15.26 -15.25 -39.09
N ILE A 10 -16.41 -14.75 -39.50
CA ILE A 10 -17.26 -13.83 -38.68
C ILE A 10 -17.76 -14.55 -37.44
N LYS A 11 -18.19 -15.80 -37.52
CA LYS A 11 -18.58 -16.58 -36.33
C LYS A 11 -17.39 -16.83 -35.39
N PHE A 12 -16.20 -17.12 -35.89
CA PHE A 12 -15.00 -17.25 -35.08
C PHE A 12 -14.62 -15.94 -34.40
N ILE A 13 -14.67 -14.81 -35.12
CA ILE A 13 -14.40 -13.48 -34.56
C ILE A 13 -15.48 -13.12 -33.51
N THR A 14 -16.75 -13.44 -33.77
CA THR A 14 -17.84 -13.13 -32.81
C THR A 14 -17.75 -14.01 -31.56
N ILE A 15 -17.39 -15.29 -31.70
CA ILE A 15 -17.15 -16.22 -30.58
C ILE A 15 -15.88 -15.79 -29.81
N PHE A 16 -14.83 -15.39 -30.50
CA PHE A 16 -13.58 -14.90 -29.88
C PHE A 16 -13.80 -13.57 -29.15
N LEU A 17 -14.57 -12.62 -29.73
CA LEU A 17 -15.01 -11.40 -29.04
C LEU A 17 -15.94 -11.70 -27.86
N ALA A 18 -16.87 -12.65 -27.99
CA ALA A 18 -17.75 -13.06 -26.90
C ALA A 18 -16.98 -13.76 -25.77
N LEU A 19 -15.98 -14.57 -26.11
CA LEU A 19 -15.04 -15.16 -25.15
C LEU A 19 -14.13 -14.10 -24.48
N MET A 20 -13.71 -13.08 -25.23
CA MET A 20 -12.98 -11.93 -24.67
C MET A 20 -13.85 -11.10 -23.74
N ILE A 21 -15.15 -10.94 -24.05
CA ILE A 21 -16.13 -10.23 -23.19
C ILE A 21 -16.44 -11.05 -21.93
N LEU A 22 -16.50 -12.38 -22.02
CA LEU A 22 -16.69 -13.27 -20.87
C LEU A 22 -15.43 -13.37 -20.00
N ASN A 23 -14.22 -13.21 -20.56
CA ASN A 23 -12.95 -13.16 -19.83
C ASN A 23 -12.61 -11.72 -19.34
N GLY A 24 -13.33 -10.68 -19.76
CA GLY A 24 -13.21 -9.33 -19.21
C GLY A 24 -13.57 -9.24 -17.72
N CYS A 25 -14.19 -10.29 -17.16
CA CYS A 25 -14.54 -10.39 -15.74
C CYS A 25 -13.36 -10.69 -14.80
N GLU A 26 -12.14 -10.89 -15.26
CA GLU A 26 -11.03 -11.34 -14.39
C GLU A 26 -9.68 -10.64 -14.65
N LEU A 27 -9.69 -9.42 -15.22
CA LEU A 27 -8.44 -8.72 -15.53
C LEU A 27 -7.59 -8.42 -14.30
N VAL A 28 -8.24 -8.00 -13.21
CA VAL A 28 -7.56 -7.72 -11.94
C VAL A 28 -6.99 -9.01 -11.37
N GLN A 29 -7.76 -10.08 -11.34
CA GLN A 29 -7.30 -11.39 -10.87
C GLN A 29 -6.19 -11.97 -11.76
N TRP A 30 -6.30 -11.81 -13.08
CA TRP A 30 -5.25 -12.23 -14.00
C TRP A 30 -3.94 -11.48 -13.72
N LYS A 31 -4.03 -10.16 -13.49
CA LYS A 31 -2.85 -9.35 -13.12
C LYS A 31 -2.26 -9.82 -11.79
N GLU A 32 -3.08 -10.03 -10.78
CA GLU A 32 -2.62 -10.53 -9.47
C GLU A 32 -1.91 -11.89 -9.62
N ASN A 33 -2.50 -12.84 -10.33
CA ASN A 33 -1.90 -14.15 -10.57
C ASN A 33 -0.55 -14.02 -11.31
N HIS A 34 -0.48 -13.16 -12.32
CA HIS A 34 0.76 -12.89 -13.05
C HIS A 34 1.85 -12.28 -12.16
N ASP A 35 1.48 -11.32 -11.29
CA ASP A 35 2.41 -10.71 -10.33
C ASP A 35 2.90 -11.74 -9.30
N HIS A 36 2.03 -12.63 -8.82
CA HIS A 36 2.38 -13.74 -7.93
C HIS A 36 3.34 -14.71 -8.60
N ASP A 37 3.08 -15.11 -9.87
CA ASP A 37 3.96 -15.99 -10.64
C ASP A 37 5.38 -15.41 -10.76
N GLN A 38 5.51 -14.10 -10.96
CA GLN A 38 6.81 -13.43 -11.00
C GLN A 38 7.53 -13.48 -9.65
N LEU A 39 6.81 -13.28 -8.54
CA LEU A 39 7.35 -13.38 -7.19
C LEU A 39 7.78 -14.82 -6.88
N TYR A 40 6.97 -15.82 -7.21
CA TYR A 40 7.34 -17.24 -7.05
C TYR A 40 8.58 -17.58 -7.87
N ALA A 41 8.68 -17.11 -9.12
CA ALA A 41 9.85 -17.32 -9.96
C ALA A 41 11.13 -16.71 -9.37
N GLN A 42 11.01 -15.61 -8.60
CA GLN A 42 12.12 -14.95 -7.89
C GLN A 42 12.43 -15.63 -6.54
N GLY A 43 11.66 -16.63 -6.13
CA GLY A 43 11.87 -17.39 -4.89
C GLY A 43 11.09 -16.87 -3.68
N PHE A 44 10.16 -15.95 -3.88
CA PHE A 44 9.22 -15.56 -2.82
C PHE A 44 8.28 -16.71 -2.47
N GLN A 45 7.89 -16.76 -1.22
CA GLN A 45 6.87 -17.66 -0.72
C GLN A 45 5.79 -16.85 0.00
N GLU A 46 4.54 -17.21 -0.21
CA GLU A 46 3.45 -16.67 0.59
C GLU A 46 3.15 -17.58 1.78
N HIS A 47 2.77 -16.96 2.87
CA HIS A 47 2.48 -17.64 4.13
C HIS A 47 1.26 -17.02 4.80
N ILE A 48 0.67 -17.75 5.73
CA ILE A 48 -0.38 -17.26 6.62
C ILE A 48 0.09 -17.46 8.07
N LEU A 49 0.08 -16.38 8.84
CA LEU A 49 0.27 -16.40 10.29
C LEU A 49 -1.09 -16.35 10.97
N ASN A 50 -1.39 -17.28 11.86
CA ASN A 50 -2.54 -17.16 12.75
C ASN A 50 -2.21 -16.19 13.89
N LEU A 51 -3.07 -15.19 14.10
CA LEU A 51 -2.88 -14.16 15.09
C LEU A 51 -3.34 -14.64 16.49
N ASN A 52 -2.68 -14.17 17.54
CA ASN A 52 -2.92 -14.58 18.94
C ASN A 52 -4.36 -14.29 19.40
N GLU A 53 -4.92 -13.15 18.98
CA GLU A 53 -6.28 -12.72 19.34
C GLU A 53 -7.35 -13.23 18.36
N GLY A 54 -6.96 -14.14 17.45
CA GLY A 54 -7.81 -14.64 16.38
C GLY A 54 -7.69 -13.80 15.10
N GLY A 55 -7.92 -14.48 13.98
CA GLY A 55 -7.67 -13.95 12.65
C GLY A 55 -6.38 -14.47 12.05
N GLN A 56 -5.99 -13.90 10.91
CA GLN A 56 -4.80 -14.30 10.17
C GLN A 56 -4.16 -13.12 9.46
N LEU A 57 -2.84 -13.21 9.27
CA LEU A 57 -2.06 -12.29 8.47
C LEU A 57 -1.42 -13.05 7.30
N LYS A 58 -1.77 -12.69 6.07
CA LYS A 58 -1.08 -13.14 4.86
C LYS A 58 0.18 -12.31 4.67
N TYR A 59 1.28 -12.94 4.32
CA TYR A 59 2.54 -12.24 4.08
C TYR A 59 3.42 -12.98 3.07
N TRP A 60 4.32 -12.23 2.45
CA TRP A 60 5.31 -12.71 1.52
C TRP A 60 6.71 -12.60 2.13
N VAL A 61 7.54 -13.62 1.88
CA VAL A 61 8.97 -13.59 2.25
C VAL A 61 9.79 -14.04 1.07
N GLY A 62 10.86 -13.30 0.75
CA GLY A 62 11.79 -13.67 -0.31
C GLY A 62 13.16 -13.01 -0.13
N GLY A 63 14.16 -13.57 -0.83
CA GLY A 63 15.52 -13.10 -0.71
C GLY A 63 16.23 -13.54 0.57
N SER A 64 17.40 -12.95 0.82
CA SER A 64 18.23 -13.24 2.00
C SER A 64 19.07 -12.01 2.36
N GLY A 65 19.55 -11.94 3.60
CA GLY A 65 20.33 -10.80 4.11
C GLY A 65 19.63 -10.09 5.26
N LYS A 66 19.88 -8.79 5.42
CA LYS A 66 19.22 -7.98 6.46
C LYS A 66 17.70 -7.97 6.24
N PRO A 67 16.89 -8.12 7.30
CA PRO A 67 15.44 -8.08 7.16
C PRO A 67 14.96 -6.67 6.78
N LEU A 68 14.06 -6.63 5.79
CA LEU A 68 13.40 -5.42 5.30
C LEU A 68 11.89 -5.67 5.22
N LEU A 69 11.15 -4.96 6.05
CA LEU A 69 9.70 -4.97 6.09
C LEU A 69 9.13 -3.88 5.18
N LEU A 70 8.21 -4.24 4.27
CA LEU A 70 7.53 -3.33 3.36
C LEU A 70 6.04 -3.27 3.72
N ILE A 71 5.55 -2.10 4.14
CA ILE A 71 4.18 -1.90 4.61
C ILE A 71 3.39 -1.09 3.58
N HIS A 72 2.33 -1.70 3.02
CA HIS A 72 1.50 -1.07 1.98
C HIS A 72 0.59 0.03 2.50
N GLY A 73 0.10 0.87 1.59
CA GLY A 73 -0.87 1.92 1.86
C GLY A 73 -2.32 1.40 1.93
N PHE A 74 -3.24 2.29 2.28
CA PHE A 74 -4.66 1.99 2.38
C PHE A 74 -5.25 1.62 1.01
N GLY A 75 -6.09 0.60 0.97
CA GLY A 75 -6.74 0.13 -0.27
C GLY A 75 -5.85 -0.74 -1.18
N GLY A 76 -4.62 -1.05 -0.76
CA GLY A 76 -3.71 -1.96 -1.46
C GLY A 76 -3.52 -3.30 -0.77
N THR A 77 -2.60 -4.08 -1.33
CA THR A 77 -1.99 -5.28 -0.74
C THR A 77 -0.47 -5.15 -0.85
N ALA A 78 0.27 -6.06 -0.21
CA ALA A 78 1.72 -6.10 -0.34
C ALA A 78 2.17 -6.12 -1.81
N VAL A 79 1.60 -7.02 -2.60
CA VAL A 79 1.96 -7.19 -4.02
C VAL A 79 1.51 -6.01 -4.87
N ALA A 80 0.28 -5.52 -4.70
CA ALA A 80 -0.24 -4.40 -5.48
C ALA A 80 0.57 -3.10 -5.28
N THR A 81 1.19 -2.96 -4.10
CA THR A 81 1.96 -1.76 -3.73
C THR A 81 3.45 -1.90 -4.01
N TRP A 82 4.04 -3.09 -3.74
CA TRP A 82 5.48 -3.25 -3.61
C TRP A 82 6.11 -4.27 -4.57
N LYS A 83 5.35 -4.84 -5.51
CA LYS A 83 5.84 -5.94 -6.37
C LYS A 83 7.20 -5.66 -7.01
N GLU A 84 7.38 -4.49 -7.60
CA GLU A 84 8.63 -4.15 -8.32
C GLU A 84 9.79 -4.00 -7.34
N GLU A 85 9.56 -3.34 -6.19
CA GLU A 85 10.56 -3.22 -5.13
C GLU A 85 10.87 -4.58 -4.50
N MET A 86 9.88 -5.44 -4.29
CA MET A 86 10.11 -6.80 -3.78
C MET A 86 11.06 -7.56 -4.68
N LEU A 87 10.82 -7.57 -5.99
CA LEU A 87 11.68 -8.23 -6.98
C LEU A 87 13.12 -7.69 -6.98
N GLU A 88 13.28 -6.37 -6.82
CA GLU A 88 14.60 -5.74 -6.87
C GLU A 88 15.35 -5.83 -5.54
N LEU A 89 14.65 -5.66 -4.41
CA LEU A 89 15.26 -5.64 -3.07
C LEU A 89 15.60 -7.03 -2.56
N SER A 90 14.86 -8.07 -2.97
CA SER A 90 15.15 -9.46 -2.58
C SER A 90 16.52 -9.98 -3.05
N LYS A 91 17.15 -9.28 -4.00
CA LYS A 91 18.52 -9.60 -4.44
C LYS A 91 19.58 -9.33 -3.35
N GLN A 92 19.24 -8.54 -2.32
CA GLN A 92 20.19 -8.10 -1.27
C GLN A 92 19.62 -8.17 0.16
N TYR A 93 18.30 -8.27 0.30
CA TYR A 93 17.60 -8.26 1.59
C TYR A 93 16.67 -9.48 1.72
N GLN A 94 16.42 -9.89 2.95
CA GLN A 94 15.26 -10.69 3.27
C GLN A 94 14.04 -9.77 3.31
N VAL A 95 13.28 -9.75 2.22
CA VAL A 95 12.08 -8.91 2.09
C VAL A 95 10.89 -9.61 2.72
N ILE A 96 10.18 -8.89 3.59
CA ILE A 96 8.95 -9.32 4.26
C ILE A 96 7.86 -8.29 3.90
N ALA A 97 6.77 -8.74 3.31
CA ALA A 97 5.69 -7.88 2.86
C ALA A 97 4.34 -8.48 3.26
N PRO A 98 3.74 -8.04 4.39
CA PRO A 98 2.42 -8.49 4.81
C PRO A 98 1.30 -7.72 4.10
N ASP A 99 0.17 -8.39 3.89
CA ASP A 99 -1.11 -7.71 3.74
C ASP A 99 -1.58 -7.27 5.12
N LEU A 100 -1.85 -6.00 5.33
CA LEU A 100 -2.34 -5.46 6.59
C LEU A 100 -3.68 -6.08 7.00
N ALA A 101 -4.00 -6.13 8.28
CA ALA A 101 -5.29 -6.65 8.74
C ALA A 101 -6.45 -5.88 8.06
N TRP A 102 -7.46 -6.63 7.63
CA TRP A 102 -8.63 -6.19 6.83
C TRP A 102 -8.29 -5.75 5.39
N PHE A 103 -7.12 -6.16 4.88
CA PHE A 103 -6.75 -6.03 3.46
C PHE A 103 -6.38 -7.41 2.90
N GLY A 104 -6.68 -7.62 1.60
CA GLY A 104 -6.44 -8.91 0.96
C GLY A 104 -7.10 -10.08 1.72
N GLN A 105 -6.30 -11.05 2.11
CA GLN A 105 -6.75 -12.23 2.87
C GLN A 105 -6.49 -12.12 4.38
N SER A 106 -5.99 -10.96 4.84
CA SER A 106 -5.68 -10.71 6.23
C SER A 106 -6.87 -10.15 7.00
N TYR A 107 -7.08 -10.60 8.23
CA TYR A 107 -8.06 -10.03 9.14
C TYR A 107 -7.63 -10.29 10.60
N SER A 108 -8.13 -9.44 11.50
CA SER A 108 -7.96 -9.58 12.95
C SER A 108 -9.31 -9.55 13.63
N MET A 109 -9.41 -10.19 14.79
CA MET A 109 -10.57 -10.09 15.69
C MET A 109 -10.43 -8.91 16.67
N GLY A 110 -9.29 -8.20 16.63
CA GLY A 110 -9.06 -6.97 17.38
C GLY A 110 -9.85 -5.77 16.82
N SER A 111 -9.76 -4.63 17.48
CA SER A 111 -10.39 -3.38 17.01
C SER A 111 -9.67 -2.81 15.80
N PRO A 112 -10.39 -2.32 14.77
CA PRO A 112 -9.79 -1.68 13.61
C PRO A 112 -9.17 -0.32 13.97
N ASN A 113 -7.88 -0.30 14.30
CA ASN A 113 -7.10 0.90 14.62
C ASN A 113 -5.60 0.67 14.36
N LEU A 114 -4.81 1.73 14.47
CA LEU A 114 -3.36 1.70 14.22
C LEU A 114 -2.61 0.77 15.18
N THR A 115 -3.06 0.65 16.42
CA THR A 115 -2.44 -0.24 17.42
C THR A 115 -2.55 -1.70 16.97
N THR A 116 -3.76 -2.16 16.64
CA THR A 116 -3.96 -3.53 16.14
C THR A 116 -3.15 -3.80 14.88
N GLN A 117 -3.07 -2.86 13.95
CA GLN A 117 -2.22 -3.00 12.76
C GLN A 117 -0.75 -3.21 13.14
N THR A 118 -0.22 -2.39 14.03
CA THR A 118 1.18 -2.48 14.46
C THR A 118 1.43 -3.77 15.25
N ASP A 119 0.51 -4.18 16.12
CA ASP A 119 0.63 -5.39 16.92
C ASP A 119 0.64 -6.66 16.06
N THR A 120 -0.17 -6.70 14.99
CA THR A 120 -0.13 -7.83 14.04
C THR A 120 1.21 -7.92 13.30
N ILE A 121 1.84 -6.79 12.98
CA ILE A 121 3.18 -6.74 12.39
C ILE A 121 4.24 -7.22 13.40
N TRP A 122 4.16 -6.82 14.68
CA TRP A 122 5.07 -7.32 15.71
C TRP A 122 4.93 -8.83 15.90
N GLN A 123 3.71 -9.37 15.93
CA GLN A 123 3.48 -10.82 15.98
C GLN A 123 4.12 -11.54 14.79
N LEU A 124 4.06 -10.95 13.57
CA LEU A 124 4.72 -11.51 12.39
C LEU A 124 6.24 -11.55 12.57
N LEU A 125 6.86 -10.46 13.00
CA LEU A 125 8.31 -10.40 13.20
C LEU A 125 8.78 -11.36 14.30
N ASP A 126 8.01 -11.50 15.38
CA ASP A 126 8.29 -12.45 16.47
C ASP A 126 8.19 -13.91 15.97
N ALA A 127 7.16 -14.23 15.17
CA ALA A 127 7.02 -15.57 14.56
C ALA A 127 8.18 -15.90 13.61
N LEU A 128 8.71 -14.89 12.92
CA LEU A 128 9.88 -15.02 12.04
C LEU A 128 11.22 -14.96 12.83
N LYS A 129 11.20 -14.74 14.14
CA LYS A 129 12.38 -14.57 15.02
C LYS A 129 13.27 -13.41 14.58
N ILE A 130 12.64 -12.30 14.20
CA ILE A 130 13.32 -11.07 13.77
C ILE A 130 13.25 -10.07 14.94
N ASP A 131 14.36 -9.92 15.65
CA ASP A 131 14.46 -9.02 16.79
C ASP A 131 14.51 -7.55 16.34
N LYS A 132 15.18 -7.28 15.22
CA LYS A 132 15.34 -5.92 14.69
C LYS A 132 15.20 -5.89 13.16
N VAL A 133 14.48 -4.90 12.62
CA VAL A 133 14.10 -4.84 11.21
C VAL A 133 14.31 -3.44 10.61
N ASN A 134 14.69 -3.36 9.34
CA ASN A 134 14.52 -2.14 8.55
C ASN A 134 13.07 -2.08 8.07
N VAL A 135 12.42 -0.93 8.14
CA VAL A 135 11.02 -0.80 7.76
C VAL A 135 10.82 0.34 6.75
N ALA A 136 10.03 0.08 5.72
CA ALA A 136 9.56 1.09 4.78
C ALA A 136 8.03 0.99 4.64
N GLY A 137 7.34 2.12 4.80
CA GLY A 137 5.89 2.15 4.66
C GLY A 137 5.43 3.36 3.87
N ILE A 138 4.42 3.16 3.01
CA ILE A 138 3.81 4.20 2.21
C ILE A 138 2.43 4.56 2.74
N SER A 139 2.09 5.87 2.75
CA SER A 139 0.75 6.35 3.09
C SER A 139 0.30 5.84 4.46
N TYR A 140 -0.78 5.07 4.55
CA TYR A 140 -1.21 4.43 5.79
C TYR A 140 -0.12 3.54 6.40
N GLY A 141 0.64 2.82 5.58
CA GLY A 141 1.83 2.07 6.02
C GLY A 141 2.91 2.96 6.63
N GLY A 142 2.99 4.23 6.24
CA GLY A 142 3.90 5.21 6.84
C GLY A 142 3.48 5.62 8.26
N PHE A 143 2.17 5.69 8.57
CA PHE A 143 1.70 5.87 9.96
C PHE A 143 2.09 4.67 10.83
N ILE A 144 1.97 3.45 10.28
CA ILE A 144 2.40 2.22 10.98
C ILE A 144 3.91 2.25 11.19
N THR A 145 4.69 2.62 10.16
CA THR A 145 6.15 2.78 10.27
C THR A 145 6.53 3.78 11.36
N TYR A 146 5.89 4.94 11.40
CA TYR A 146 6.10 5.92 12.47
C TYR A 146 5.82 5.33 13.86
N ASN A 147 4.68 4.62 14.00
CA ASN A 147 4.32 3.96 15.26
C ASN A 147 5.33 2.87 15.67
N MET A 148 5.84 2.09 14.70
CA MET A 148 6.89 1.08 14.95
C MET A 148 8.21 1.73 15.43
N MET A 149 8.60 2.87 14.87
CA MET A 149 9.82 3.58 15.25
C MET A 149 9.79 4.13 16.70
N MET A 150 8.63 4.14 17.36
CA MET A 150 8.54 4.42 18.81
C MET A 150 9.17 3.29 19.66
N GLN A 151 9.57 2.16 19.04
CA GLN A 151 10.35 1.06 19.65
C GLN A 151 11.71 0.97 18.94
N PRO A 152 12.65 1.91 19.19
CA PRO A 152 13.91 2.02 18.44
C PRO A 152 14.84 0.81 18.63
N GLU A 153 14.65 0.04 19.69
CA GLU A 153 15.37 -1.22 19.92
C GLU A 153 14.97 -2.30 18.89
N ARG A 154 13.78 -2.21 18.30
CA ARG A 154 13.24 -3.17 17.34
C ARG A 154 13.30 -2.69 15.89
N VAL A 155 13.56 -1.41 15.65
CA VAL A 155 13.67 -0.82 14.30
C VAL A 155 15.09 -0.32 14.06
N GLU A 156 15.76 -0.85 13.01
CA GLU A 156 17.12 -0.47 12.66
C GLU A 156 17.17 0.88 11.92
N LYS A 157 16.37 1.00 10.85
CA LYS A 157 16.17 2.22 10.05
C LYS A 157 14.72 2.28 9.60
N GLY A 158 14.15 3.50 9.51
CA GLY A 158 12.79 3.74 9.03
C GLY A 158 12.75 4.55 7.74
N VAL A 159 11.87 4.16 6.81
CA VAL A 159 11.59 4.96 5.62
C VAL A 159 10.09 5.24 5.56
N ILE A 160 9.72 6.52 5.57
CA ILE A 160 8.34 6.97 5.48
C ILE A 160 8.11 7.56 4.09
N ILE A 161 7.15 7.01 3.35
CA ILE A 161 6.86 7.40 1.98
C ILE A 161 5.45 8.00 1.92
N ALA A 162 5.32 9.25 1.45
CA ALA A 162 4.04 9.93 1.22
C ALA A 162 3.08 9.78 2.44
N SER A 163 3.57 10.01 3.66
CA SER A 163 2.78 9.88 4.90
C SER A 163 3.17 10.94 5.92
N PRO A 164 2.23 11.79 6.38
CA PRO A 164 2.51 12.90 7.28
C PRO A 164 2.69 12.46 8.75
N GLY A 165 2.44 11.18 9.06
CA GLY A 165 2.49 10.71 10.45
C GLY A 165 1.53 11.50 11.35
N PRO A 166 1.94 11.84 12.59
CA PRO A 166 1.06 12.53 13.55
C PRO A 166 0.75 13.99 13.20
N LEU A 167 1.47 14.57 12.22
CA LEU A 167 1.36 16.00 11.90
C LEU A 167 0.18 16.34 10.98
N PHE A 168 -0.53 15.34 10.46
CA PHE A 168 -1.72 15.54 9.65
C PHE A 168 -2.86 16.12 10.51
N SER A 169 -3.09 17.43 10.40
CA SER A 169 -4.05 18.17 11.24
C SER A 169 -5.51 17.97 10.79
N ASP A 170 -6.46 18.46 11.59
CA ASP A 170 -7.88 18.50 11.19
C ASP A 170 -8.09 19.43 10.00
N GLU A 171 -7.35 20.54 9.93
CA GLU A 171 -7.36 21.47 8.79
C GLU A 171 -6.85 20.79 7.51
N ASP A 172 -5.74 20.01 7.58
CA ASP A 172 -5.26 19.23 6.45
C ASP A 172 -6.29 18.19 5.97
N LEU A 173 -7.04 17.58 6.90
CA LEU A 173 -8.10 16.64 6.60
C LEU A 173 -9.28 17.33 5.89
N GLU A 174 -9.69 18.51 6.36
CA GLU A 174 -10.72 19.31 5.70
C GLU A 174 -10.29 19.74 4.29
N GLU A 175 -9.05 20.22 4.13
CA GLU A 175 -8.48 20.57 2.83
C GLU A 175 -8.45 19.35 1.88
N LEU A 176 -8.09 18.16 2.37
CA LEU A 176 -8.14 16.92 1.60
C LEU A 176 -9.55 16.62 1.10
N CYS A 177 -10.54 16.67 2.00
CA CYS A 177 -11.94 16.43 1.65
C CYS A 177 -12.44 17.43 0.60
N GLN A 178 -12.11 18.71 0.74
CA GLN A 178 -12.45 19.75 -0.25
C GLN A 178 -11.81 19.47 -1.61
N ARG A 179 -10.51 19.16 -1.66
CA ARG A 179 -9.81 18.83 -2.93
C ARG A 179 -10.41 17.61 -3.61
N ALA A 180 -10.74 16.59 -2.85
CA ALA A 180 -11.29 15.34 -3.37
C ALA A 180 -12.80 15.42 -3.69
N GLY A 181 -13.49 16.50 -3.29
CA GLY A 181 -14.92 16.68 -3.50
C GLY A 181 -15.77 15.68 -2.68
N VAL A 182 -15.36 15.42 -1.43
CA VAL A 182 -16.06 14.53 -0.48
C VAL A 182 -16.33 15.26 0.83
N GLU A 183 -17.31 14.76 1.60
CA GLU A 183 -17.65 15.34 2.91
C GLU A 183 -16.80 14.75 4.06
N LYS A 184 -16.35 13.50 3.87
CA LYS A 184 -15.61 12.74 4.89
C LYS A 184 -14.51 11.91 4.22
N PRO A 185 -13.37 11.67 4.91
CA PRO A 185 -12.24 10.95 4.35
C PRO A 185 -12.59 9.50 3.96
N GLU A 186 -13.52 8.84 4.65
CA GLU A 186 -13.95 7.48 4.31
C GLU A 186 -14.56 7.42 2.91
N GLN A 187 -15.24 8.47 2.45
CA GLN A 187 -15.80 8.53 1.09
C GLN A 187 -14.73 8.59 -0.01
N LEU A 188 -13.50 9.01 0.35
CA LEU A 188 -12.37 8.97 -0.58
C LEU A 188 -11.65 7.63 -0.50
N PHE A 189 -11.30 7.17 0.71
CA PHE A 189 -10.42 6.02 0.90
C PHE A 189 -11.14 4.67 0.89
N VAL A 190 -12.47 4.65 1.10
CA VAL A 190 -13.29 3.43 1.08
C VAL A 190 -14.38 3.55 0.01
N PRO A 191 -14.01 3.55 -1.28
CA PRO A 191 -14.96 3.61 -2.39
C PRO A 191 -16.07 2.58 -2.26
N THR A 192 -17.27 2.94 -2.70
CA THR A 192 -18.47 2.08 -2.68
C THR A 192 -18.95 1.70 -4.09
N ASN A 193 -18.35 2.30 -5.11
CA ASN A 193 -18.69 2.06 -6.51
C ASN A 193 -17.51 2.43 -7.44
N SER A 194 -17.67 2.15 -8.73
CA SER A 194 -16.63 2.38 -9.75
C SER A 194 -16.23 3.85 -9.93
N ASP A 195 -17.17 4.79 -9.75
CA ASP A 195 -16.88 6.21 -9.91
C ASP A 195 -16.02 6.73 -8.76
N GLU A 196 -16.28 6.24 -7.54
CA GLU A 196 -15.47 6.56 -6.37
C GLU A 196 -14.08 5.92 -6.45
N VAL A 197 -13.95 4.71 -7.03
CA VAL A 197 -12.65 4.12 -7.34
C VAL A 197 -11.85 5.02 -8.28
N ARG A 198 -12.46 5.52 -9.36
CA ARG A 198 -11.79 6.45 -10.28
C ARG A 198 -11.37 7.74 -9.59
N ARG A 199 -12.27 8.32 -8.77
CA ARG A 199 -11.96 9.52 -7.97
C ARG A 199 -10.73 9.31 -7.09
N LEU A 200 -10.63 8.17 -6.42
CA LEU A 200 -9.45 7.84 -5.63
C LEU A 200 -8.19 7.80 -6.50
N PHE A 201 -8.23 7.09 -7.62
CA PHE A 201 -7.09 6.97 -8.54
C PHE A 201 -6.68 8.32 -9.16
N ASP A 202 -7.64 9.21 -9.45
CA ASP A 202 -7.38 10.58 -9.95
C ASP A 202 -6.63 11.44 -8.92
N ASN A 203 -6.78 11.13 -7.63
CA ASN A 203 -6.05 11.80 -6.55
C ASN A 203 -4.71 11.12 -6.20
N VAL A 204 -4.59 9.83 -6.45
CA VAL A 204 -3.40 9.04 -6.08
C VAL A 204 -2.29 9.15 -7.13
N PHE A 205 -2.61 9.26 -8.41
CA PHE A 205 -1.62 9.24 -9.49
C PHE A 205 -1.41 10.61 -10.14
N TYR A 206 -0.18 10.87 -10.57
CA TYR A 206 0.21 12.09 -11.30
C TYR A 206 -0.51 12.18 -12.65
N GLU A 207 -0.41 11.11 -13.43
CA GLU A 207 -1.13 10.94 -14.70
C GLU A 207 -2.10 9.75 -14.61
N PRO A 208 -3.31 9.94 -14.02
CA PRO A 208 -4.25 8.85 -13.87
C PRO A 208 -4.73 8.34 -15.23
N LYS A 209 -4.61 7.03 -15.43
CA LYS A 209 -5.07 6.37 -16.65
C LYS A 209 -6.58 6.26 -16.65
N LYS A 210 -7.20 6.48 -17.84
CA LYS A 210 -8.63 6.22 -18.01
C LYS A 210 -8.95 4.77 -17.65
N MET A 211 -9.83 4.59 -16.69
CA MET A 211 -10.22 3.28 -16.18
C MET A 211 -11.63 2.92 -16.65
N PRO A 212 -11.80 1.88 -17.51
CA PRO A 212 -13.12 1.38 -17.91
C PRO A 212 -13.93 0.89 -16.69
N ASP A 213 -15.28 0.94 -16.81
CA ASP A 213 -16.20 0.55 -15.74
C ASP A 213 -15.95 -0.86 -15.21
N PHE A 214 -15.72 -1.82 -16.09
CA PHE A 214 -15.49 -3.20 -15.69
C PHE A 214 -14.20 -3.36 -14.86
N VAL A 215 -13.14 -2.59 -15.16
CA VAL A 215 -11.90 -2.59 -14.37
C VAL A 215 -12.12 -1.95 -13.00
N ALA A 216 -12.77 -0.78 -12.97
CA ALA A 216 -13.08 -0.09 -11.73
C ALA A 216 -13.99 -0.93 -10.80
N ASN A 217 -14.97 -1.65 -11.37
CA ASN A 217 -15.82 -2.58 -10.62
C ASN A 217 -15.03 -3.78 -10.06
N GLN A 218 -14.07 -4.32 -10.82
CA GLN A 218 -13.20 -5.39 -10.32
C GLN A 218 -12.30 -4.91 -9.18
N ILE A 219 -11.69 -3.74 -9.33
CA ILE A 219 -10.88 -3.11 -8.27
C ILE A 219 -11.74 -2.89 -7.02
N TYR A 220 -12.96 -2.35 -7.17
CA TYR A 220 -13.89 -2.21 -6.05
C TYR A 220 -14.14 -3.55 -5.36
N SER A 221 -14.49 -4.58 -6.13
CA SER A 221 -14.84 -5.90 -5.60
C SER A 221 -13.65 -6.60 -4.92
N SER A 222 -12.43 -6.46 -5.46
CA SER A 222 -11.22 -7.11 -4.94
C SER A 222 -10.63 -6.38 -3.73
N TYR A 223 -10.55 -5.05 -3.78
CA TYR A 223 -9.76 -4.29 -2.80
C TYR A 223 -10.59 -3.48 -1.80
N PHE A 224 -11.81 -3.04 -2.13
CA PHE A 224 -12.57 -2.14 -1.28
C PHE A 224 -13.81 -2.76 -0.64
N SER A 225 -14.52 -3.63 -1.36
CA SER A 225 -15.71 -4.31 -0.84
C SER A 225 -15.44 -5.22 0.37
N PRO A 226 -14.37 -6.06 0.40
CA PRO A 226 -14.05 -6.86 1.57
C PRO A 226 -13.70 -5.97 2.77
N TYR A 227 -14.20 -6.32 3.96
CA TYR A 227 -13.91 -5.61 5.21
C TYR A 227 -14.21 -4.10 5.16
N LYS A 228 -15.21 -3.68 4.38
CA LYS A 228 -15.55 -2.26 4.21
C LYS A 228 -15.74 -1.54 5.53
N LYS A 229 -16.52 -2.13 6.46
CA LYS A 229 -16.80 -1.54 7.78
C LYS A 229 -15.52 -1.34 8.60
N GLU A 230 -14.65 -2.31 8.62
CA GLU A 230 -13.38 -2.26 9.34
C GLU A 230 -12.47 -1.20 8.73
N LYS A 231 -12.43 -1.07 7.40
CA LYS A 231 -11.69 -0.03 6.70
C LYS A 231 -12.21 1.38 7.01
N GLU A 232 -13.52 1.57 7.08
CA GLU A 232 -14.12 2.83 7.53
C GLU A 232 -13.68 3.17 8.96
N LEU A 233 -13.71 2.20 9.86
CA LEU A 233 -13.26 2.37 11.25
C LEU A 233 -11.75 2.68 11.33
N LEU A 234 -10.91 2.07 10.49
CA LEU A 234 -9.46 2.39 10.43
C LEU A 234 -9.22 3.86 10.06
N ILE A 235 -9.97 4.42 9.11
CA ILE A 235 -9.85 5.84 8.74
C ILE A 235 -10.34 6.73 9.88
N GLN A 236 -11.46 6.39 10.52
CA GLN A 236 -12.01 7.14 11.65
C GLN A 236 -11.05 7.13 12.85
N SER A 237 -10.49 5.96 13.19
CA SER A 237 -9.56 5.84 14.33
C SER A 237 -8.25 6.58 14.11
N LEU A 238 -7.86 6.86 12.87
CA LEU A 238 -6.59 7.52 12.57
C LEU A 238 -6.51 8.94 13.17
N VAL A 239 -7.65 9.61 13.33
CA VAL A 239 -7.73 10.91 14.01
C VAL A 239 -7.27 10.81 15.48
N ASP A 240 -7.79 9.83 16.21
CA ASP A 240 -7.42 9.59 17.62
C ASP A 240 -6.01 9.00 17.73
N ASP A 241 -5.66 8.07 16.85
CA ASP A 241 -4.35 7.42 16.80
C ASP A 241 -3.21 8.42 16.58
N ARG A 242 -3.37 9.40 15.69
CA ARG A 242 -2.32 10.40 15.47
C ARG A 242 -2.06 11.27 16.70
N ALA A 243 -3.09 11.60 17.50
CA ALA A 243 -2.93 12.32 18.76
C ALA A 243 -2.09 11.51 19.77
N ARG A 244 -2.28 10.18 19.79
CA ARG A 244 -1.49 9.26 20.62
C ARG A 244 -0.02 9.21 20.20
N ILE A 245 0.27 9.08 18.91
CA ILE A 245 1.64 8.98 18.40
C ILE A 245 2.35 10.35 18.30
N ALA A 246 1.63 11.47 18.36
CA ALA A 246 2.22 12.82 18.37
C ALA A 246 3.11 13.08 19.58
N ASN A 247 2.88 12.38 20.71
CA ASN A 247 3.65 12.51 21.94
C ASN A 247 4.96 11.69 21.94
N ALA A 248 5.32 11.06 20.82
CA ALA A 248 6.54 10.25 20.72
C ALA A 248 7.80 11.10 20.94
N ASN A 249 8.79 10.52 21.62
CA ASN A 249 10.12 11.12 21.74
C ASN A 249 10.93 10.85 20.46
N THR A 250 10.77 11.70 19.47
CA THR A 250 11.43 11.54 18.16
C THR A 250 12.96 11.60 18.19
N LYS A 251 13.56 12.06 19.30
CA LYS A 251 15.02 12.04 19.46
C LYS A 251 15.59 10.63 19.63
N GLU A 252 14.75 9.69 20.01
CA GLU A 252 15.12 8.27 20.15
C GLU A 252 14.79 7.46 18.89
N PHE A 253 14.16 8.07 17.90
CA PHE A 253 13.84 7.35 16.66
C PHE A 253 15.11 6.88 15.94
N PRO A 254 15.04 5.72 15.28
CA PRO A 254 16.13 5.23 14.45
C PRO A 254 16.40 6.19 13.28
N PRO A 255 17.58 6.08 12.62
CA PRO A 255 17.81 6.84 11.39
C PRO A 255 16.63 6.73 10.43
N THR A 256 16.13 7.87 9.96
CA THR A 256 14.90 7.94 9.17
C THR A 256 15.13 8.68 7.87
N MET A 257 14.53 8.20 6.78
CA MET A 257 14.44 8.88 5.48
C MET A 257 12.97 9.08 5.11
N ILE A 258 12.68 10.21 4.47
CA ILE A 258 11.34 10.52 3.97
C ILE A 258 11.41 10.60 2.44
N ILE A 259 10.45 10.02 1.74
CA ILE A 259 10.32 10.08 0.28
C ILE A 259 8.94 10.65 -0.05
N TRP A 260 8.85 11.59 -1.00
CA TRP A 260 7.60 12.24 -1.33
C TRP A 260 7.51 12.61 -2.80
N GLY A 261 6.31 12.52 -3.38
CA GLY A 261 6.01 13.07 -4.70
C GLY A 261 5.74 14.59 -4.63
N ASP A 262 6.26 15.36 -5.58
CA ASP A 262 6.06 16.82 -5.63
C ASP A 262 4.61 17.22 -5.92
N SER A 263 3.87 16.31 -6.53
CA SER A 263 2.49 16.50 -7.01
C SER A 263 1.45 15.70 -6.22
N ASP A 264 1.78 15.28 -4.98
CA ASP A 264 0.88 14.52 -4.11
C ASP A 264 -0.37 15.34 -3.76
N LYS A 265 -1.54 14.85 -4.20
CA LYS A 265 -2.85 15.47 -3.96
C LYS A 265 -3.52 14.95 -2.69
N ILE A 266 -3.10 13.79 -2.18
CA ILE A 266 -3.59 13.22 -0.91
C ILE A 266 -2.93 13.95 0.26
N PHE A 267 -1.61 13.88 0.34
CA PHE A 267 -0.82 14.60 1.33
C PHE A 267 0.13 15.55 0.61
N PRO A 268 -0.19 16.85 0.49
CA PRO A 268 0.66 17.81 -0.18
C PRO A 268 2.10 17.82 0.36
N LEU A 269 3.07 18.13 -0.48
CA LEU A 269 4.50 18.15 -0.13
C LEU A 269 4.80 18.96 1.15
N LYS A 270 3.97 19.98 1.48
CA LYS A 270 4.09 20.73 2.75
C LYS A 270 4.14 19.79 3.96
N ASN A 271 3.30 18.75 3.98
CA ASN A 271 3.23 17.80 5.09
C ASN A 271 4.52 16.95 5.19
N GLY A 272 5.13 16.58 4.06
CA GLY A 272 6.43 15.89 4.04
C GLY A 272 7.57 16.77 4.56
N ILE A 273 7.58 18.05 4.20
CA ILE A 273 8.57 19.02 4.68
C ILE A 273 8.42 19.24 6.21
N GLU A 274 7.20 19.29 6.71
CA GLU A 274 6.92 19.41 8.14
C GLU A 274 7.38 18.17 8.90
N LEU A 275 7.07 16.96 8.38
CA LEU A 275 7.54 15.70 8.96
C LEU A 275 9.08 15.62 8.97
N SER A 276 9.74 16.05 7.90
CA SER A 276 11.20 16.11 7.80
C SER A 276 11.81 16.98 8.92
N LYS A 277 11.23 18.14 9.17
CA LYS A 277 11.65 19.04 10.27
C LYS A 277 11.40 18.39 11.63
N HIS A 278 10.21 17.82 11.83
CA HIS A 278 9.81 17.15 13.08
C HIS A 278 10.75 15.99 13.45
N LEU A 279 11.13 15.18 12.48
CA LEU A 279 12.03 14.03 12.66
C LEU A 279 13.52 14.40 12.53
N SER A 280 13.84 15.64 12.17
CA SER A 280 15.21 16.04 11.80
C SER A 280 15.84 15.10 10.76
N SER A 281 15.05 14.66 9.79
CA SER A 281 15.40 13.62 8.81
C SER A 281 15.46 14.19 7.40
N ALA A 282 16.28 13.57 6.53
CA ALA A 282 16.32 13.94 5.12
C ALA A 282 15.01 13.61 4.41
N ILE A 283 14.58 14.50 3.52
CA ILE A 283 13.47 14.27 2.59
C ILE A 283 14.00 14.23 1.17
N VAL A 284 13.58 13.24 0.40
CA VAL A 284 13.82 13.12 -1.04
C VAL A 284 12.50 13.39 -1.76
N VAL A 285 12.48 14.43 -2.59
CA VAL A 285 11.30 14.81 -3.37
C VAL A 285 11.45 14.30 -4.79
N LEU A 286 10.48 13.55 -5.27
CA LEU A 286 10.45 12.98 -6.62
C LEU A 286 9.61 13.86 -7.54
N PRO A 287 10.18 14.35 -8.65
CA PRO A 287 9.44 15.19 -9.60
C PRO A 287 8.41 14.37 -10.37
N GLU A 288 7.34 15.03 -10.82
CA GLU A 288 6.29 14.42 -11.65
C GLU A 288 5.72 13.15 -11.01
N THR A 289 5.61 13.14 -9.69
CA THR A 289 5.18 12.00 -8.90
C THR A 289 4.10 12.45 -7.92
N ALA A 290 2.99 11.72 -7.85
CA ALA A 290 1.92 11.98 -6.91
C ALA A 290 2.01 11.08 -5.66
N HIS A 291 0.87 10.67 -5.12
CA HIS A 291 0.80 9.86 -3.90
C HIS A 291 1.26 8.41 -4.11
N GLY A 292 1.05 7.87 -5.32
CA GLY A 292 1.38 6.49 -5.69
C GLY A 292 2.87 6.25 -5.95
N VAL A 293 3.75 6.81 -5.11
CA VAL A 293 5.22 6.88 -5.29
C VAL A 293 5.84 5.53 -5.68
N THR A 294 5.46 4.44 -5.03
CA THR A 294 5.98 3.09 -5.32
C THR A 294 5.55 2.57 -6.69
N ASN A 295 4.34 2.90 -7.13
CA ASN A 295 3.84 2.48 -8.44
C ASN A 295 4.32 3.40 -9.59
N GLU A 296 4.64 4.67 -9.29
CA GLU A 296 5.07 5.65 -10.30
C GLU A 296 6.59 5.66 -10.48
N GLN A 297 7.37 5.43 -9.42
CA GLN A 297 8.83 5.51 -9.41
C GLN A 297 9.51 4.30 -8.73
N PRO A 298 9.13 3.05 -9.04
CA PRO A 298 9.60 1.86 -8.31
C PRO A 298 11.13 1.69 -8.34
N ASP A 299 11.76 1.96 -9.49
CA ASP A 299 13.22 1.87 -9.63
C ASP A 299 13.94 2.90 -8.75
N THR A 300 13.40 4.12 -8.66
CA THR A 300 13.96 5.18 -7.84
C THR A 300 13.80 4.87 -6.36
N VAL A 301 12.62 4.42 -5.95
CA VAL A 301 12.33 3.98 -4.58
C VAL A 301 13.27 2.85 -4.18
N SER A 302 13.42 1.81 -5.01
CA SER A 302 14.33 0.69 -4.76
C SER A 302 15.78 1.14 -4.57
N LYS A 303 16.27 2.08 -5.40
CA LYS A 303 17.64 2.64 -5.28
C LYS A 303 17.81 3.42 -3.98
N LEU A 304 16.84 4.26 -3.61
CA LEU A 304 16.86 5.04 -2.37
C LEU A 304 16.87 4.13 -1.15
N LEU A 305 16.01 3.10 -1.13
CA LEU A 305 15.98 2.11 -0.06
C LEU A 305 17.34 1.39 0.08
N LYS A 306 17.94 0.93 -1.02
CA LYS A 306 19.26 0.28 -1.00
C LYS A 306 20.34 1.19 -0.43
N VAL A 307 20.40 2.44 -0.87
CA VAL A 307 21.42 3.41 -0.41
C VAL A 307 21.25 3.72 1.07
N PHE A 308 20.02 3.84 1.54
CA PHE A 308 19.75 4.21 2.93
C PHE A 308 19.91 3.03 3.90
N ILE A 309 19.45 1.83 3.51
CA ILE A 309 19.42 0.63 4.39
C ILE A 309 20.77 -0.10 4.44
N SER A 310 21.61 0.07 3.43
CA SER A 310 22.94 -0.57 3.36
C SER A 310 23.82 -0.33 4.60
#